data_db2663d17aa4b4c2a659a04d605507b5
#
_entry.id   db2663d17aa4b4c2a659a04d605507b5
#
_cell.length_a   1.000
_cell.length_b   1.000
_cell.length_c   1.000
_cell.angle_alpha   90.00
_cell.angle_beta   90.00
_cell.angle_gamma   90.00
#
_symmetry.space_group_name_H-M   'P 1'
#
loop_
_entity.id
_entity.type
_entity.pdbx_description
1 polymer ?
#
loop_
_entity_poly.entity_id
_entity_poly.type
_entity_poly.pdbx_seq_one_letter_code
_entity_poly.pdbx_strand_id
1 'polypeptide(L)'
;MQTFDLLLQGLSVATLPMNLLYALIGVTLGTAVGVLPGIGPATTVALLLPVTYKLDPAGSLIMFAGIYYGGMYGGSTTSILLNTPGESASIITALEGNRMAKAGRGGPALATAAIGSFVAGLIATIALAFLAPWIVKFALAFGPREYFALMVLAFVTVSAAFGDSTLRGLVSLFIGLTMGIIGIDLQTGQARMSFGIPDLLDGVEVTTVAVAMFAIGETLFVAAQGKRAPETLEPVRGSLWMSARDWARSWRPWLRGTLIGFPIGAMPAGGAEIGTFFSYAVEKRLSQHPEEFGHGAIEGVAGPEAANNASAAGTLVPLLTLGLPTSATAAIMLAGFQQYGLQPGPLLFQSNPTLVWGLIASLLIANLMLIVLNLPLIGLWVKLLTIPKPWLYAGILLFATLGTLGANPSVFELGMLLVFGLLGYGLRLFGFPIAPVVVGLILGPMAEQQLRRALAISQGDVTVLLTSPISATLLTLAALALIVPLILRARGRGRVLAEVASDGD
;
A
#
# COMPACT_ATOMS: atom_id res chain seq x y z
N MET A 1 -12.05 10.32 -26.23
CA MET A 1 -13.42 9.81 -26.19
C MET A 1 -13.48 8.43 -25.54
N GLN A 2 -12.76 7.43 -26.03
CA GLN A 2 -12.84 6.05 -25.50
C GLN A 2 -12.60 5.91 -23.99
N THR A 3 -11.62 6.62 -23.39
CA THR A 3 -11.34 6.56 -21.94
C THR A 3 -12.47 7.17 -21.11
N PHE A 4 -13.09 8.23 -21.60
CA PHE A 4 -14.21 8.87 -20.93
C PHE A 4 -15.45 7.97 -20.94
N ASP A 5 -15.75 7.33 -22.06
CA ASP A 5 -16.87 6.40 -22.18
C ASP A 5 -16.68 5.17 -21.27
N LEU A 6 -15.45 4.64 -21.18
CA LEU A 6 -15.10 3.55 -20.27
C LEU A 6 -15.23 3.97 -18.80
N LEU A 7 -14.86 5.20 -18.45
CA LEU A 7 -15.02 5.73 -17.10
C LEU A 7 -16.51 5.90 -16.74
N LEU A 8 -17.34 6.33 -17.68
CA LEU A 8 -18.80 6.39 -17.49
C LEU A 8 -19.41 5.00 -17.29
N GLN A 9 -18.97 4.01 -18.05
CA GLN A 9 -19.36 2.62 -17.83
C GLN A 9 -18.90 2.13 -16.46
N GLY A 10 -17.66 2.46 -16.06
CA GLY A 10 -17.17 2.18 -14.72
C GLY A 10 -18.04 2.82 -13.62
N LEU A 11 -18.45 4.06 -13.81
CA LEU A 11 -19.36 4.75 -12.88
C LEU A 11 -20.71 4.03 -12.76
N SER A 12 -21.27 3.53 -13.85
CA SER A 12 -22.55 2.76 -13.80
C SER A 12 -22.41 1.49 -12.95
N VAL A 13 -21.23 0.84 -12.95
CA VAL A 13 -20.93 -0.32 -12.10
C VAL A 13 -20.69 0.12 -10.66
N ALA A 14 -19.87 1.14 -10.45
CA ALA A 14 -19.53 1.62 -9.11
C ALA A 14 -20.74 2.19 -8.34
N THR A 15 -21.75 2.70 -9.06
CA THR A 15 -22.99 3.23 -8.47
C THR A 15 -24.08 2.17 -8.23
N LEU A 16 -23.83 0.89 -8.57
CA LEU A 16 -24.76 -0.16 -8.16
C LEU A 16 -24.90 -0.19 -6.63
N PRO A 17 -26.11 -0.39 -6.08
CA PRO A 17 -26.35 -0.28 -4.64
C PRO A 17 -25.41 -1.12 -3.79
N MET A 18 -25.12 -2.36 -4.21
CA MET A 18 -24.19 -3.24 -3.50
C MET A 18 -22.73 -2.73 -3.57
N ASN A 19 -22.31 -2.20 -4.70
CA ASN A 19 -20.95 -1.65 -4.86
C ASN A 19 -20.78 -0.35 -4.06
N LEU A 20 -21.84 0.49 -3.98
CA LEU A 20 -21.84 1.64 -3.08
C LEU A 20 -21.77 1.23 -1.61
N LEU A 21 -22.46 0.15 -1.22
CA LEU A 21 -22.38 -0.40 0.13
C LEU A 21 -20.97 -0.91 0.42
N TYR A 22 -20.36 -1.66 -0.49
CA TYR A 22 -18.98 -2.14 -0.34
C TYR A 22 -17.97 -0.98 -0.29
N ALA A 23 -18.15 0.04 -1.12
CA ALA A 23 -17.34 1.26 -1.05
C ALA A 23 -17.48 1.94 0.32
N LEU A 24 -18.72 2.12 0.82
CA LEU A 24 -18.98 2.73 2.12
C LEU A 24 -18.37 1.91 3.28
N ILE A 25 -18.53 0.59 3.27
CA ILE A 25 -17.88 -0.29 4.25
C ILE A 25 -16.36 -0.13 4.17
N GLY A 26 -15.80 -0.18 2.95
CA GLY A 26 -14.36 -0.04 2.72
C GLY A 26 -13.80 1.27 3.25
N VAL A 27 -14.37 2.41 2.88
CA VAL A 27 -13.88 3.73 3.32
C VAL A 27 -14.07 3.93 4.83
N THR A 28 -15.14 3.39 5.41
CA THR A 28 -15.40 3.47 6.85
C THR A 28 -14.40 2.66 7.64
N LEU A 29 -14.18 1.39 7.27
CA LEU A 29 -13.19 0.53 7.89
C LEU A 29 -11.77 1.08 7.67
N GLY A 30 -11.45 1.54 6.46
CA GLY A 30 -10.17 2.15 6.15
C GLY A 30 -9.88 3.36 7.03
N THR A 31 -10.84 4.29 7.14
CA THR A 31 -10.72 5.45 8.02
C THR A 31 -10.55 5.04 9.48
N ALA A 32 -11.38 4.10 9.97
CA ALA A 32 -11.31 3.60 11.34
C ALA A 32 -9.90 3.04 11.66
N VAL A 33 -9.37 2.24 10.76
CA VAL A 33 -8.07 1.58 10.93
C VAL A 33 -6.91 2.57 10.75
N GLY A 34 -7.02 3.51 9.82
CA GLY A 34 -6.04 4.59 9.67
C GLY A 34 -5.94 5.46 10.92
N VAL A 35 -7.05 5.68 11.61
CA VAL A 35 -7.08 6.39 12.91
C VAL A 35 -6.46 5.56 14.03
N LEU A 36 -6.46 4.22 13.96
CA LEU A 36 -5.95 3.36 15.03
C LEU A 36 -4.45 3.07 14.84
N PRO A 37 -3.56 3.60 15.71
CA PRO A 37 -2.12 3.39 15.55
C PRO A 37 -1.75 1.90 15.62
N GLY A 38 -0.93 1.45 14.69
CA GLY A 38 -0.43 0.06 14.63
C GLY A 38 -1.34 -0.92 13.88
N ILE A 39 -2.45 -0.45 13.29
CA ILE A 39 -3.30 -1.26 12.42
C ILE A 39 -3.38 -0.53 11.08
N GLY A 40 -2.60 -0.95 10.11
CA GLY A 40 -2.59 -0.31 8.79
C GLY A 40 -3.63 -0.85 7.82
N PRO A 41 -3.83 -0.19 6.67
CA PRO A 41 -4.74 -0.67 5.63
C PRO A 41 -4.36 -2.05 5.08
N ALA A 42 -3.07 -2.39 5.01
CA ALA A 42 -2.60 -3.72 4.61
C ALA A 42 -3.14 -4.82 5.53
N THR A 43 -3.03 -4.64 6.85
CA THR A 43 -3.59 -5.57 7.85
C THR A 43 -5.10 -5.75 7.68
N THR A 44 -5.81 -4.65 7.42
CA THR A 44 -7.27 -4.69 7.28
C THR A 44 -7.71 -5.39 6.01
N VAL A 45 -7.07 -5.12 4.88
CA VAL A 45 -7.35 -5.85 3.64
C VAL A 45 -7.04 -7.33 3.83
N ALA A 46 -5.90 -7.67 4.45
CA ALA A 46 -5.55 -9.06 4.75
C ALA A 46 -6.63 -9.77 5.57
N LEU A 47 -7.12 -9.15 6.66
CA LEU A 47 -8.19 -9.71 7.49
C LEU A 47 -9.49 -9.96 6.73
N LEU A 48 -9.78 -9.13 5.73
CA LEU A 48 -11.02 -9.24 4.96
C LEU A 48 -10.90 -10.17 3.74
N LEU A 49 -9.69 -10.53 3.30
CA LEU A 49 -9.52 -11.47 2.19
C LEU A 49 -10.36 -12.74 2.37
N PRO A 50 -10.24 -13.49 3.49
CA PRO A 50 -11.03 -14.71 3.67
C PRO A 50 -12.53 -14.44 3.76
N VAL A 51 -12.93 -13.30 4.35
CA VAL A 51 -14.34 -12.93 4.53
C VAL A 51 -14.99 -12.61 3.19
N THR A 52 -14.25 -12.01 2.28
CA THR A 52 -14.74 -11.60 0.96
C THR A 52 -14.76 -12.71 -0.08
N TYR A 53 -14.18 -13.88 0.20
CA TYR A 53 -14.05 -14.98 -0.77
C TYR A 53 -15.35 -15.36 -1.49
N LYS A 54 -16.49 -15.27 -0.80
CA LYS A 54 -17.82 -15.59 -1.36
C LYS A 54 -18.55 -14.38 -1.94
N LEU A 55 -17.96 -13.19 -1.89
CA LEU A 55 -18.58 -11.99 -2.42
C LEU A 55 -18.23 -11.82 -3.91
N ASP A 56 -18.97 -10.91 -4.56
CA ASP A 56 -18.66 -10.51 -5.93
C ASP A 56 -17.24 -9.91 -6.03
N PRO A 57 -16.43 -10.33 -7.00
CA PRO A 57 -15.07 -9.83 -7.17
C PRO A 57 -14.97 -8.31 -7.29
N ALA A 58 -15.88 -7.68 -8.06
CA ALA A 58 -15.85 -6.22 -8.25
C ALA A 58 -16.14 -5.49 -6.93
N GLY A 59 -17.17 -5.93 -6.19
CA GLY A 59 -17.54 -5.37 -4.89
C GLY A 59 -16.43 -5.51 -3.85
N SER A 60 -15.77 -6.67 -3.80
CA SER A 60 -14.65 -6.92 -2.88
C SER A 60 -13.45 -6.04 -3.18
N LEU A 61 -13.06 -5.90 -4.44
CA LEU A 61 -11.95 -5.05 -4.85
C LEU A 61 -12.26 -3.57 -4.64
N ILE A 62 -13.51 -3.14 -4.86
CA ILE A 62 -14.00 -1.79 -4.52
C ILE A 62 -13.85 -1.54 -3.01
N MET A 63 -14.23 -2.51 -2.18
CA MET A 63 -14.09 -2.41 -0.72
C MET A 63 -12.61 -2.31 -0.32
N PHE A 64 -11.72 -3.13 -0.89
CA PHE A 64 -10.28 -3.07 -0.61
C PHE A 64 -9.66 -1.73 -1.01
N ALA A 65 -10.02 -1.20 -2.17
CA ALA A 65 -9.59 0.13 -2.60
C ALA A 65 -10.11 1.24 -1.67
N GLY A 66 -11.36 1.11 -1.19
CA GLY A 66 -11.94 1.98 -0.17
C GLY A 66 -11.18 1.94 1.15
N ILE A 67 -10.74 0.74 1.59
CA ILE A 67 -9.91 0.57 2.79
C ILE A 67 -8.56 1.26 2.59
N TYR A 68 -7.93 1.09 1.43
CA TYR A 68 -6.64 1.70 1.13
C TYR A 68 -6.73 3.24 1.21
N TYR A 69 -7.66 3.84 0.48
CA TYR A 69 -7.88 5.29 0.51
C TYR A 69 -8.29 5.79 1.90
N GLY A 70 -9.18 5.07 2.58
CA GLY A 70 -9.62 5.41 3.93
C GLY A 70 -8.49 5.40 4.94
N GLY A 71 -7.56 4.45 4.84
CA GLY A 71 -6.37 4.38 5.68
C GLY A 71 -5.48 5.61 5.55
N MET A 72 -5.28 6.09 4.32
CA MET A 72 -4.50 7.30 4.06
C MET A 72 -5.13 8.55 4.73
N TYR A 73 -6.45 8.69 4.65
CA TYR A 73 -7.16 9.78 5.32
C TYR A 73 -7.12 9.67 6.86
N GLY A 74 -7.39 8.47 7.38
CA GLY A 74 -7.47 8.23 8.82
C GLY A 74 -6.16 8.49 9.55
N GLY A 75 -5.03 8.16 8.91
CA GLY A 75 -3.68 8.30 9.46
C GLY A 75 -3.30 9.72 9.86
N SER A 76 -3.80 10.72 9.13
CA SER A 76 -3.55 12.13 9.46
C SER A 76 -4.20 12.57 10.77
N THR A 77 -5.38 12.03 11.10
CA THR A 77 -6.08 12.36 12.36
C THR A 77 -5.23 12.02 13.57
N THR A 78 -4.64 10.84 13.60
CA THR A 78 -3.80 10.38 14.72
C THR A 78 -2.47 11.11 14.74
N SER A 79 -1.87 11.35 13.59
CA SER A 79 -0.64 12.15 13.47
C SER A 79 -0.82 13.55 14.03
N ILE A 80 -1.93 14.20 13.73
CA ILE A 80 -2.22 15.57 14.20
C ILE A 80 -2.57 15.59 15.69
N LEU A 81 -3.43 14.69 16.17
CA LEU A 81 -4.00 14.77 17.52
C LEU A 81 -3.18 14.02 18.59
N LEU A 82 -2.41 12.99 18.22
CA LEU A 82 -1.64 12.16 19.17
C LEU A 82 -0.12 12.23 18.96
N ASN A 83 0.35 12.91 17.92
CA ASN A 83 1.75 12.86 17.50
C ASN A 83 2.25 11.42 17.21
N THR A 84 1.33 10.53 16.86
CA THR A 84 1.61 9.15 16.53
C THR A 84 1.08 8.90 15.13
N PRO A 85 1.92 8.51 14.17
CA PRO A 85 1.46 8.26 12.82
C PRO A 85 0.50 7.06 12.82
N GLY A 86 -0.67 7.20 12.19
CA GLY A 86 -1.60 6.10 11.95
C GLY A 86 -1.02 5.13 10.93
N GLU A 87 -0.25 5.66 9.96
CA GLU A 87 0.52 4.92 8.98
C GLU A 87 1.88 5.59 8.74
N SER A 88 2.84 4.88 8.14
CA SER A 88 4.21 5.36 7.96
C SER A 88 4.31 6.64 7.12
N ALA A 89 3.46 6.82 6.13
CA ALA A 89 3.47 8.02 5.28
C ALA A 89 2.98 9.28 6.02
N SER A 90 2.21 9.13 7.10
CA SER A 90 1.68 10.25 7.89
C SER A 90 2.64 10.76 8.98
N ILE A 91 3.85 10.19 9.09
CA ILE A 91 4.89 10.64 10.03
C ILE A 91 5.18 12.14 9.83
N ILE A 92 5.31 12.56 8.59
CA ILE A 92 5.63 13.96 8.25
C ILE A 92 4.52 14.91 8.66
N THR A 93 3.27 14.48 8.53
CA THR A 93 2.11 15.27 8.96
C THR A 93 2.14 15.51 10.48
N ALA A 94 2.68 14.59 11.27
CA ALA A 94 2.81 14.76 12.72
C ALA A 94 3.74 15.93 13.08
N LEU A 95 4.79 16.19 12.29
CA LEU A 95 5.78 17.24 12.60
C LEU A 95 5.14 18.62 12.74
N GLU A 96 4.28 19.00 11.81
CA GLU A 96 3.62 20.31 11.82
C GLU A 96 2.20 20.21 12.39
N GLY A 97 1.46 19.18 12.04
CA GLY A 97 0.06 19.02 12.43
C GLY A 97 -0.16 18.93 13.93
N ASN A 98 0.69 18.20 14.64
CA ASN A 98 0.61 18.12 16.10
C ASN A 98 0.97 19.45 16.79
N ARG A 99 1.96 20.18 16.24
CA ARG A 99 2.30 21.53 16.74
C ARG A 99 1.16 22.52 16.50
N MET A 100 0.47 22.44 15.36
CA MET A 100 -0.75 23.21 15.14
C MET A 100 -1.84 22.84 16.15
N ALA A 101 -2.04 21.55 16.45
CA ALA A 101 -3.04 21.09 17.42
C ALA A 101 -2.72 21.63 18.82
N LYS A 102 -1.47 21.54 19.29
CA LYS A 102 -1.00 22.12 20.57
C LYS A 102 -1.18 23.62 20.63
N ALA A 103 -1.01 24.33 19.51
CA ALA A 103 -1.27 25.76 19.41
C ALA A 103 -2.78 26.12 19.31
N GLY A 104 -3.70 25.13 19.49
CA GLY A 104 -5.15 25.33 19.39
C GLY A 104 -5.69 25.40 17.97
N ARG A 105 -4.87 25.07 16.95
CA ARG A 105 -5.20 25.06 15.52
C ARG A 105 -5.40 23.65 14.95
N GLY A 106 -5.79 22.69 15.81
CA GLY A 106 -6.05 21.32 15.39
C GLY A 106 -7.16 21.19 14.35
N GLY A 107 -8.24 21.99 14.47
CA GLY A 107 -9.30 22.03 13.46
C GLY A 107 -8.81 22.41 12.06
N PRO A 108 -8.14 23.54 11.85
CA PRO A 108 -7.53 23.90 10.57
C PRO A 108 -6.51 22.88 10.05
N ALA A 109 -5.72 22.22 10.90
CA ALA A 109 -4.80 21.17 10.51
C ALA A 109 -5.54 19.95 9.94
N LEU A 110 -6.59 19.49 10.62
CA LEU A 110 -7.46 18.39 10.15
C LEU A 110 -8.19 18.76 8.86
N ALA A 111 -8.67 19.99 8.75
CA ALA A 111 -9.36 20.46 7.57
C ALA A 111 -8.44 20.52 6.35
N THR A 112 -7.23 21.09 6.48
CA THR A 112 -6.28 21.15 5.36
C THR A 112 -5.81 19.76 4.93
N ALA A 113 -5.64 18.82 5.88
CA ALA A 113 -5.33 17.44 5.60
C ALA A 113 -6.47 16.77 4.79
N ALA A 114 -7.71 16.82 5.29
CA ALA A 114 -8.86 16.18 4.64
C ALA A 114 -9.16 16.77 3.26
N ILE A 115 -9.14 18.10 3.12
CA ILE A 115 -9.42 18.77 1.83
C ILE A 115 -8.27 18.51 0.84
N GLY A 116 -7.02 18.56 1.30
CA GLY A 116 -5.85 18.26 0.49
C GLY A 116 -5.86 16.82 -0.03
N SER A 117 -6.20 15.87 0.84
CA SER A 117 -6.38 14.46 0.49
C SER A 117 -7.49 14.26 -0.54
N PHE A 118 -8.63 14.97 -0.39
CA PHE A 118 -9.73 14.94 -1.37
C PHE A 118 -9.29 15.47 -2.74
N VAL A 119 -8.68 16.65 -2.79
CA VAL A 119 -8.19 17.26 -4.04
C VAL A 119 -7.16 16.35 -4.71
N ALA A 120 -6.22 15.84 -3.94
CA ALA A 120 -5.18 14.95 -4.43
C ALA A 120 -5.75 13.62 -4.92
N GLY A 121 -6.63 12.98 -4.17
CA GLY A 121 -7.29 11.74 -4.55
C GLY A 121 -8.12 11.88 -5.81
N LEU A 122 -8.83 13.01 -5.99
CA LEU A 122 -9.60 13.29 -7.20
C LEU A 122 -8.69 13.42 -8.42
N ILE A 123 -7.67 14.30 -8.35
CA ILE A 123 -6.75 14.55 -9.46
C ILE A 123 -5.96 13.27 -9.80
N ALA A 124 -5.46 12.57 -8.80
CA ALA A 124 -4.67 11.36 -8.99
C ALA A 124 -5.50 10.18 -9.54
N THR A 125 -6.78 10.04 -9.14
CA THR A 125 -7.67 9.03 -9.74
C THR A 125 -7.98 9.35 -11.20
N ILE A 126 -8.19 10.61 -11.54
CA ILE A 126 -8.33 11.03 -12.94
C ILE A 126 -7.05 10.72 -13.71
N ALA A 127 -5.88 11.07 -13.16
CA ALA A 127 -4.60 10.75 -13.76
C ALA A 127 -4.40 9.23 -13.97
N LEU A 128 -4.79 8.39 -13.00
CA LEU A 128 -4.82 6.93 -13.12
C LEU A 128 -5.69 6.49 -14.31
N ALA A 129 -6.91 7.01 -14.42
CA ALA A 129 -7.84 6.65 -15.49
C ALA A 129 -7.29 6.94 -16.91
N PHE A 130 -6.55 8.02 -17.06
CA PHE A 130 -5.94 8.37 -18.36
C PHE A 130 -4.59 7.71 -18.61
N LEU A 131 -3.78 7.51 -17.56
CA LEU A 131 -2.43 6.94 -17.69
C LEU A 131 -2.48 5.42 -17.85
N ALA A 132 -3.36 4.70 -17.15
CA ALA A 132 -3.41 3.26 -17.15
C ALA A 132 -3.59 2.66 -18.56
N PRO A 133 -4.52 3.12 -19.41
CA PRO A 133 -4.66 2.58 -20.78
C PRO A 133 -3.41 2.80 -21.66
N TRP A 134 -2.68 3.87 -21.43
CA TRP A 134 -1.45 4.16 -22.17
C TRP A 134 -0.33 3.18 -21.77
N ILE A 135 -0.17 2.94 -20.46
CA ILE A 135 0.79 1.95 -19.95
C ILE A 135 0.42 0.54 -20.40
N VAL A 136 -0.87 0.18 -20.39
CA VAL A 136 -1.36 -1.11 -20.89
C VAL A 136 -0.96 -1.33 -22.36
N LYS A 137 -1.12 -0.33 -23.23
CA LYS A 137 -0.69 -0.43 -24.62
C LYS A 137 0.80 -0.72 -24.76
N PHE A 138 1.62 -0.08 -23.93
CA PHE A 138 3.06 -0.33 -23.89
C PHE A 138 3.38 -1.73 -23.34
N ALA A 139 2.69 -2.14 -22.28
CA ALA A 139 2.89 -3.44 -21.63
C ALA A 139 2.45 -4.64 -22.50
N LEU A 140 1.52 -4.44 -23.45
CA LEU A 140 1.15 -5.47 -24.43
C LEU A 140 2.29 -5.86 -25.39
N ALA A 141 3.31 -5.03 -25.51
CA ALA A 141 4.53 -5.35 -26.26
C ALA A 141 5.50 -6.25 -25.49
N PHE A 142 5.24 -6.53 -24.21
CA PHE A 142 6.11 -7.34 -23.37
C PHE A 142 5.91 -8.83 -23.68
N GLY A 143 7.01 -9.52 -23.99
CA GLY A 143 7.06 -10.96 -24.02
C GLY A 143 7.56 -11.57 -22.70
N PRO A 144 7.74 -12.90 -22.63
CA PRO A 144 8.15 -13.58 -21.39
C PRO A 144 9.45 -13.04 -20.79
N ARG A 145 10.44 -12.68 -21.60
CA ARG A 145 11.72 -12.12 -21.14
C ARG A 145 11.58 -10.73 -20.52
N GLU A 146 10.71 -9.88 -21.07
CA GLU A 146 10.42 -8.55 -20.54
C GLU A 146 9.64 -8.64 -19.21
N TYR A 147 8.66 -9.54 -19.13
CA TYR A 147 7.93 -9.80 -17.87
C TYR A 147 8.84 -10.35 -16.79
N PHE A 148 9.74 -11.28 -17.11
CA PHE A 148 10.73 -11.77 -16.15
C PHE A 148 11.62 -10.62 -15.65
N ALA A 149 12.18 -9.83 -16.57
CA ALA A 149 13.03 -8.67 -16.20
C ALA A 149 12.27 -7.65 -15.33
N LEU A 150 10.98 -7.42 -15.62
CA LEU A 150 10.12 -6.55 -14.85
C LEU A 150 9.90 -7.09 -13.42
N MET A 151 9.70 -8.40 -13.26
CA MET A 151 9.57 -9.05 -11.94
C MET A 151 10.87 -8.99 -11.16
N VAL A 152 12.04 -9.16 -11.79
CA VAL A 152 13.34 -8.98 -11.15
C VAL A 152 13.50 -7.54 -10.65
N LEU A 153 13.12 -6.56 -11.45
CA LEU A 153 13.10 -5.15 -11.01
C LEU A 153 12.17 -4.96 -9.81
N ALA A 154 10.96 -5.51 -9.85
CA ALA A 154 10.02 -5.45 -8.73
C ALA A 154 10.57 -6.10 -7.46
N PHE A 155 11.21 -7.26 -7.55
CA PHE A 155 11.85 -7.95 -6.42
C PHE A 155 12.92 -7.10 -5.76
N VAL A 156 13.82 -6.54 -6.56
CA VAL A 156 14.89 -5.68 -6.06
C VAL A 156 14.34 -4.41 -5.43
N THR A 157 13.41 -3.75 -6.10
CA THR A 157 12.85 -2.48 -5.63
C THR A 157 12.00 -2.65 -4.37
N VAL A 158 11.16 -3.69 -4.30
CA VAL A 158 10.40 -4.02 -3.09
C VAL A 158 11.33 -4.35 -1.93
N SER A 159 12.39 -5.12 -2.17
CA SER A 159 13.39 -5.45 -1.12
C SER A 159 14.16 -4.23 -0.64
N ALA A 160 14.37 -3.24 -1.48
CA ALA A 160 15.07 -2.00 -1.13
C ALA A 160 14.16 -0.97 -0.44
N ALA A 161 12.86 -0.95 -0.80
CA ALA A 161 11.89 0.03 -0.30
C ALA A 161 11.35 -0.29 1.09
N PHE A 162 11.17 -1.58 1.41
CA PHE A 162 10.56 -2.00 2.66
C PHE A 162 11.61 -2.38 3.71
N GLY A 163 11.93 -1.46 4.60
CA GLY A 163 12.79 -1.65 5.76
C GLY A 163 14.16 -0.96 5.66
N ASP A 164 14.85 -0.91 6.79
CA ASP A 164 16.11 -0.17 6.97
C ASP A 164 17.32 -0.81 6.25
N SER A 165 17.14 -2.02 5.73
CA SER A 165 18.23 -2.80 5.12
C SER A 165 17.76 -3.58 3.90
N THR A 166 18.30 -3.27 2.73
CA THR A 166 18.08 -4.01 1.48
C THR A 166 18.38 -5.51 1.64
N LEU A 167 19.39 -5.87 2.44
CA LEU A 167 19.72 -7.28 2.70
C LEU A 167 18.59 -8.00 3.45
N ARG A 168 18.00 -7.36 4.48
CA ARG A 168 16.85 -7.93 5.18
C ARG A 168 15.63 -8.03 4.25
N GLY A 169 15.41 -7.04 3.38
CA GLY A 169 14.38 -7.09 2.34
C GLY A 169 14.57 -8.26 1.39
N LEU A 170 15.80 -8.51 0.92
CA LEU A 170 16.13 -9.65 0.06
C LEU A 170 15.93 -11.00 0.78
N VAL A 171 16.35 -11.13 2.04
CA VAL A 171 16.09 -12.35 2.83
C VAL A 171 14.59 -12.63 2.94
N SER A 172 13.79 -11.59 3.26
CA SER A 172 12.33 -11.69 3.28
C SER A 172 11.76 -12.12 1.93
N LEU A 173 12.25 -11.52 0.84
CA LEU A 173 11.85 -11.90 -0.51
C LEU A 173 12.16 -13.38 -0.80
N PHE A 174 13.38 -13.85 -0.48
CA PHE A 174 13.77 -15.24 -0.70
C PHE A 174 12.94 -16.23 0.11
N ILE A 175 12.52 -15.88 1.34
CA ILE A 175 11.56 -16.66 2.12
C ILE A 175 10.25 -16.80 1.31
N GLY A 176 9.72 -15.68 0.80
CA GLY A 176 8.51 -15.68 -0.01
C GLY A 176 8.63 -16.46 -1.31
N LEU A 177 9.75 -16.28 -2.05
CA LEU A 177 10.05 -17.04 -3.27
C LEU A 177 10.07 -18.55 -2.99
N THR A 178 10.71 -18.97 -1.89
CA THR A 178 10.77 -20.39 -1.49
C THR A 178 9.38 -20.93 -1.19
N MET A 179 8.54 -20.16 -0.49
CA MET A 179 7.15 -20.56 -0.22
C MET A 179 6.32 -20.66 -1.51
N GLY A 180 6.55 -19.74 -2.46
CA GLY A 180 5.80 -19.70 -3.72
C GLY A 180 6.06 -20.89 -4.66
N ILE A 181 7.21 -21.57 -4.52
CA ILE A 181 7.53 -22.75 -5.34
C ILE A 181 7.14 -24.09 -4.67
N ILE A 182 6.54 -24.07 -3.46
CA ILE A 182 5.97 -25.26 -2.82
C ILE A 182 4.73 -25.70 -3.60
N GLY A 183 4.56 -27.00 -3.80
CA GLY A 183 3.40 -27.56 -4.48
C GLY A 183 3.74 -28.32 -5.75
N ILE A 184 2.76 -28.55 -6.60
CA ILE A 184 2.96 -29.24 -7.89
C ILE A 184 3.49 -28.25 -8.93
N ASP A 185 4.62 -28.57 -9.53
CA ASP A 185 5.13 -27.86 -10.70
C ASP A 185 4.20 -28.04 -11.90
N LEU A 186 3.58 -26.97 -12.35
CA LEU A 186 2.62 -26.98 -13.45
C LEU A 186 3.20 -27.42 -14.81
N GLN A 187 4.54 -27.37 -14.98
CA GLN A 187 5.20 -27.79 -16.23
C GLN A 187 5.61 -29.26 -16.22
N THR A 188 6.07 -29.76 -15.07
CA THR A 188 6.60 -31.13 -14.97
C THR A 188 5.64 -32.10 -14.27
N GLY A 189 4.63 -31.59 -13.56
CA GLY A 189 3.71 -32.37 -12.73
C GLY A 189 4.35 -32.94 -11.46
N GLN A 190 5.60 -32.58 -11.13
CA GLN A 190 6.29 -33.07 -9.95
C GLN A 190 5.98 -32.26 -8.71
N ALA A 191 5.76 -32.91 -7.57
CA ALA A 191 5.62 -32.26 -6.28
C ALA A 191 6.97 -31.72 -5.80
N ARG A 192 6.98 -30.45 -5.37
CA ARG A 192 8.14 -29.76 -4.81
C ARG A 192 7.89 -29.42 -3.35
N MET A 193 8.82 -29.75 -2.48
CA MET A 193 8.82 -29.40 -1.06
C MET A 193 7.48 -29.64 -0.35
N SER A 194 6.72 -30.66 -0.79
CA SER A 194 5.46 -31.05 -0.14
C SER A 194 5.69 -31.89 1.12
N PHE A 195 6.91 -32.42 1.33
CA PHE A 195 7.31 -33.24 2.49
C PHE A 195 6.35 -34.41 2.79
N GLY A 196 5.61 -34.90 1.79
CA GLY A 196 4.61 -35.94 1.94
C GLY A 196 3.28 -35.46 2.57
N ILE A 197 3.07 -34.16 2.70
CA ILE A 197 1.83 -33.57 3.21
C ILE A 197 0.92 -33.28 2.00
N PRO A 198 -0.27 -33.94 1.91
CA PRO A 198 -1.17 -33.75 0.77
C PRO A 198 -1.64 -32.30 0.58
N ASP A 199 -1.94 -31.60 1.67
CA ASP A 199 -2.39 -30.20 1.63
C ASP A 199 -1.35 -29.26 1.01
N LEU A 200 -0.04 -29.59 1.05
CA LEU A 200 1.03 -28.82 0.41
C LEU A 200 1.19 -29.10 -1.09
N LEU A 201 0.46 -30.05 -1.67
CA LEU A 201 0.49 -30.28 -3.12
C LEU A 201 -0.16 -29.14 -3.88
N ASP A 202 -1.16 -28.49 -3.32
CA ASP A 202 -1.81 -27.31 -3.89
C ASP A 202 -1.00 -26.01 -3.63
N GLY A 203 0.14 -26.14 -2.93
CA GLY A 203 1.00 -25.03 -2.57
C GLY A 203 0.63 -24.36 -1.24
N VAL A 204 1.28 -23.23 -0.95
CA VAL A 204 0.99 -22.42 0.24
C VAL A 204 -0.03 -21.35 -0.14
N GLU A 205 -1.16 -21.33 0.58
CA GLU A 205 -2.23 -20.40 0.25
C GLU A 205 -1.86 -18.96 0.60
N VAL A 206 -1.88 -18.10 -0.43
CA VAL A 206 -1.47 -16.69 -0.32
C VAL A 206 -2.30 -15.94 0.71
N THR A 207 -3.61 -16.19 0.75
CA THR A 207 -4.55 -15.52 1.66
C THR A 207 -4.21 -15.84 3.12
N THR A 208 -3.97 -17.13 3.43
CA THR A 208 -3.57 -17.59 4.78
C THR A 208 -2.26 -16.93 5.21
N VAL A 209 -1.25 -16.88 4.34
CA VAL A 209 0.04 -16.23 4.66
C VAL A 209 -0.13 -14.72 4.87
N ALA A 210 -0.92 -14.06 4.02
CA ALA A 210 -1.18 -12.63 4.15
C ALA A 210 -1.85 -12.30 5.50
N VAL A 211 -2.91 -13.02 5.86
CA VAL A 211 -3.59 -12.87 7.16
C VAL A 211 -2.64 -13.17 8.32
N ALA A 212 -1.92 -14.29 8.23
CA ALA A 212 -0.99 -14.70 9.29
C ALA A 212 0.07 -13.62 9.56
N MET A 213 0.74 -13.15 8.52
CA MET A 213 1.86 -12.23 8.68
C MET A 213 1.41 -10.79 8.98
N PHE A 214 0.43 -10.26 8.25
CA PHE A 214 0.01 -8.87 8.41
C PHE A 214 -1.00 -8.65 9.53
N ALA A 215 -1.85 -9.64 9.84
CA ALA A 215 -2.81 -9.48 10.93
C ALA A 215 -2.28 -10.10 12.23
N ILE A 216 -1.95 -11.40 12.25
CA ILE A 216 -1.51 -12.06 13.49
C ILE A 216 -0.10 -11.62 13.88
N GLY A 217 0.86 -11.67 12.95
CA GLY A 217 2.26 -11.31 13.21
C GLY A 217 2.42 -9.87 13.69
N GLU A 218 1.75 -8.92 13.02
CA GLU A 218 1.76 -7.51 13.43
C GLU A 218 1.08 -7.29 14.77
N THR A 219 -0.08 -7.91 15.00
CA THR A 219 -0.80 -7.81 16.29
C THR A 219 0.04 -8.33 17.45
N LEU A 220 0.70 -9.49 17.28
CA LEU A 220 1.60 -10.04 18.30
C LEU A 220 2.81 -9.13 18.54
N PHE A 221 3.38 -8.55 17.47
CA PHE A 221 4.51 -7.63 17.59
C PHE A 221 4.14 -6.36 18.37
N VAL A 222 3.02 -5.72 18.02
CA VAL A 222 2.56 -4.50 18.69
C VAL A 222 2.15 -4.79 20.14
N ALA A 223 1.51 -5.94 20.39
CA ALA A 223 1.12 -6.37 21.74
C ALA A 223 2.35 -6.64 22.63
N ALA A 224 3.42 -7.21 22.07
CA ALA A 224 4.66 -7.51 22.80
C ALA A 224 5.46 -6.26 23.18
N GLN A 225 5.30 -5.14 22.47
CA GLN A 225 5.98 -3.87 22.81
C GLN A 225 5.51 -3.25 24.15
N GLY A 226 4.46 -3.77 24.74
CA GLY A 226 3.96 -3.33 26.05
C GLY A 226 3.26 -1.97 26.03
N LYS A 227 2.97 -1.46 27.22
CA LYS A 227 2.33 -0.16 27.39
C LYS A 227 3.39 0.94 27.18
N ARG A 228 3.36 1.61 26.03
CA ARG A 228 3.93 2.96 25.94
C ARG A 228 3.13 3.88 26.88
N ALA A 229 3.81 4.89 27.46
CA ALA A 229 3.13 5.92 28.24
C ALA A 229 1.89 6.43 27.48
N PRO A 230 0.76 6.67 28.16
CA PRO A 230 -0.44 7.17 27.51
C PRO A 230 -0.10 8.50 26.82
N GLU A 231 -0.19 8.50 25.50
CA GLU A 231 -0.05 9.69 24.70
C GLU A 231 -1.25 10.60 24.99
N THR A 232 -0.99 11.87 25.26
CA THR A 232 -2.05 12.83 25.55
C THR A 232 -2.77 13.19 24.25
N LEU A 233 -4.05 12.88 24.18
CA LEU A 233 -4.90 13.27 23.08
C LEU A 233 -5.14 14.79 23.14
N GLU A 234 -4.67 15.51 22.12
CA GLU A 234 -4.95 16.93 21.99
C GLU A 234 -6.42 17.13 21.60
N PRO A 235 -7.18 17.89 22.39
CA PRO A 235 -8.59 18.12 22.08
C PRO A 235 -8.75 18.96 20.83
N VAL A 236 -9.70 18.58 19.97
CA VAL A 236 -10.08 19.41 18.82
C VAL A 236 -10.78 20.66 19.35
N ARG A 237 -10.05 21.76 19.46
CA ARG A 237 -10.56 23.05 19.94
C ARG A 237 -10.85 23.97 18.75
N GLY A 238 -11.89 24.79 18.86
CA GLY A 238 -12.24 25.80 17.87
C GLY A 238 -12.96 25.25 16.63
N SER A 239 -12.96 26.03 15.57
CA SER A 239 -13.64 25.70 14.31
C SER A 239 -12.82 24.72 13.49
N LEU A 240 -13.50 23.78 12.83
CA LEU A 240 -12.90 22.93 11.78
C LEU A 240 -12.62 23.70 10.48
N TRP A 241 -13.18 24.92 10.32
CA TRP A 241 -12.99 25.69 9.10
C TRP A 241 -11.65 26.42 9.07
N MET A 242 -11.05 26.38 7.92
CA MET A 242 -9.81 27.12 7.62
C MET A 242 -10.11 28.60 7.43
N SER A 243 -9.22 29.47 7.90
CA SER A 243 -9.26 30.90 7.60
C SER A 243 -8.93 31.15 6.11
N ALA A 244 -9.29 32.33 5.60
CA ALA A 244 -8.90 32.73 4.24
C ALA A 244 -7.39 32.69 4.00
N ARG A 245 -6.59 33.01 5.05
CA ARG A 245 -5.13 32.88 5.01
C ARG A 245 -4.69 31.42 4.90
N ASP A 246 -5.33 30.52 5.64
CA ASP A 246 -5.02 29.08 5.58
C ASP A 246 -5.33 28.51 4.18
N TRP A 247 -6.44 28.89 3.58
CA TRP A 247 -6.79 28.52 2.21
C TRP A 247 -5.76 29.02 1.20
N ALA A 248 -5.38 30.29 1.31
CA ALA A 248 -4.38 30.89 0.41
C ALA A 248 -3.00 30.21 0.50
N ARG A 249 -2.66 29.67 1.71
CA ARG A 249 -1.39 28.96 1.94
C ARG A 249 -1.46 27.48 1.56
N SER A 250 -2.63 26.84 1.57
CA SER A 250 -2.74 25.39 1.39
C SER A 250 -2.98 24.95 -0.06
N TRP A 251 -3.69 25.72 -0.90
CA TRP A 251 -4.11 25.23 -2.22
C TRP A 251 -2.94 24.90 -3.17
N ARG A 252 -1.85 25.70 -3.15
CA ARG A 252 -0.65 25.43 -3.95
C ARG A 252 0.10 24.19 -3.46
N PRO A 253 0.35 24.02 -2.15
CA PRO A 253 0.85 22.78 -1.56
C PRO A 253 0.03 21.54 -1.95
N TRP A 254 -1.30 21.57 -1.94
CA TRP A 254 -2.12 20.45 -2.38
C TRP A 254 -1.82 20.03 -3.81
N LEU A 255 -1.72 20.99 -4.75
CA LEU A 255 -1.41 20.67 -6.15
C LEU A 255 0.02 20.14 -6.31
N ARG A 256 1.00 20.77 -5.66
CA ARG A 256 2.40 20.33 -5.72
C ARG A 256 2.57 18.95 -5.08
N GLY A 257 1.97 18.74 -3.92
CA GLY A 257 1.97 17.45 -3.26
C GLY A 257 1.37 16.35 -4.14
N THR A 258 0.25 16.64 -4.82
CA THR A 258 -0.36 15.71 -5.79
C THR A 258 0.59 15.38 -6.94
N LEU A 259 1.23 16.39 -7.54
CA LEU A 259 2.18 16.21 -8.64
C LEU A 259 3.45 15.46 -8.23
N ILE A 260 3.85 15.53 -6.98
CA ILE A 260 4.97 14.79 -6.41
C ILE A 260 4.55 13.36 -6.05
N GLY A 261 3.46 13.23 -5.30
CA GLY A 261 3.04 11.95 -4.74
C GLY A 261 2.61 10.94 -5.79
N PHE A 262 1.82 11.35 -6.78
CA PHE A 262 1.29 10.43 -7.80
C PHE A 262 2.39 9.70 -8.59
N PRO A 263 3.39 10.37 -9.18
CA PRO A 263 4.49 9.68 -9.88
C PRO A 263 5.33 8.83 -8.93
N ILE A 264 5.62 9.32 -7.72
CA ILE A 264 6.41 8.57 -6.75
C ILE A 264 5.67 7.28 -6.33
N GLY A 265 4.37 7.34 -6.08
CA GLY A 265 3.56 6.15 -5.78
C GLY A 265 3.54 5.14 -6.92
N ALA A 266 3.57 5.60 -8.16
CA ALA A 266 3.62 4.76 -9.35
C ALA A 266 5.01 4.14 -9.62
N MET A 267 6.06 4.67 -9.01
CA MET A 267 7.41 4.11 -9.17
C MET A 267 7.62 2.90 -8.27
N PRO A 268 8.24 1.83 -8.79
CA PRO A 268 8.75 0.77 -7.93
C PRO A 268 9.69 1.35 -6.85
N ALA A 269 9.54 0.93 -5.61
CA ALA A 269 10.24 1.49 -4.43
C ALA A 269 9.89 2.95 -4.09
N GLY A 270 8.89 3.56 -4.74
CA GLY A 270 8.49 4.94 -4.46
C GLY A 270 7.87 5.10 -3.08
N GLY A 271 6.81 4.35 -2.81
CA GLY A 271 6.07 4.43 -1.55
C GLY A 271 5.46 5.81 -1.24
N ALA A 272 4.45 5.84 -0.40
CA ALA A 272 3.85 7.11 0.01
C ALA A 272 4.79 7.91 0.94
N GLU A 273 5.61 7.22 1.71
CA GLU A 273 6.59 7.80 2.64
C GLU A 273 7.57 8.73 1.92
N ILE A 274 8.17 8.27 0.82
CA ILE A 274 9.11 9.09 0.03
C ILE A 274 8.38 10.30 -0.56
N GLY A 275 7.15 10.10 -1.05
CA GLY A 275 6.33 11.17 -1.60
C GLY A 275 6.06 12.28 -0.58
N THR A 276 5.70 11.92 0.66
CA THR A 276 5.39 12.87 1.72
C THR A 276 6.64 13.63 2.20
N PHE A 277 7.77 12.93 2.40
CA PHE A 277 9.04 13.56 2.76
C PHE A 277 9.51 14.54 1.69
N PHE A 278 9.45 14.13 0.42
CA PHE A 278 9.87 14.97 -0.68
C PHE A 278 8.97 16.20 -0.82
N SER A 279 7.65 16.02 -0.67
CA SER A 279 6.69 17.11 -0.65
C SER A 279 6.98 18.11 0.48
N TYR A 280 7.25 17.64 1.70
CA TYR A 280 7.61 18.50 2.83
C TYR A 280 8.86 19.34 2.53
N ALA A 281 9.92 18.70 2.02
CA ALA A 281 11.17 19.40 1.68
C ALA A 281 10.95 20.47 0.60
N VAL A 282 10.13 20.18 -0.41
CA VAL A 282 9.77 21.14 -1.47
C VAL A 282 8.95 22.29 -0.90
N GLU A 283 7.95 22.01 -0.06
CA GLU A 283 7.12 23.05 0.57
C GLU A 283 7.96 23.95 1.46
N LYS A 284 8.83 23.39 2.30
CA LYS A 284 9.75 24.20 3.14
C LYS A 284 10.63 25.13 2.30
N ARG A 285 11.13 24.64 1.16
CA ARG A 285 11.99 25.43 0.27
C ARG A 285 11.24 26.52 -0.49
N LEU A 286 9.97 26.30 -0.84
CA LEU A 286 9.15 27.21 -1.63
C LEU A 286 8.26 28.13 -0.78
N SER A 287 8.18 27.89 0.53
CA SER A 287 7.41 28.72 1.44
C SER A 287 7.95 30.13 1.55
N GLN A 288 7.05 31.09 1.72
CA GLN A 288 7.39 32.47 2.10
C GLN A 288 7.71 32.60 3.59
N HIS A 289 7.44 31.56 4.38
CA HIS A 289 7.62 31.48 5.82
C HIS A 289 8.37 30.20 6.22
N PRO A 290 9.59 29.97 5.72
CA PRO A 290 10.34 28.74 6.00
C PRO A 290 10.69 28.58 7.50
N GLU A 291 10.71 29.68 8.25
CA GLU A 291 10.91 29.70 9.70
C GLU A 291 9.74 29.11 10.50
N GLU A 292 8.55 29.02 9.94
CA GLU A 292 7.39 28.37 10.58
C GLU A 292 7.49 26.83 10.52
N PHE A 293 8.32 26.28 9.62
CA PHE A 293 8.51 24.83 9.51
C PHE A 293 9.23 24.30 10.75
N GLY A 294 8.65 23.27 11.35
CA GLY A 294 9.02 22.79 12.66
C GLY A 294 8.28 23.49 13.80
N HIS A 295 7.38 24.45 13.51
CA HIS A 295 6.61 25.20 14.52
C HIS A 295 5.10 25.25 14.22
N GLY A 296 4.61 24.46 13.27
CA GLY A 296 3.20 24.38 12.89
C GLY A 296 2.87 25.09 11.56
N ALA A 297 3.76 24.98 10.56
CA ALA A 297 3.51 25.46 9.21
C ALA A 297 2.40 24.66 8.53
N ILE A 298 1.34 25.33 8.08
CA ILE A 298 0.20 24.66 7.45
C ILE A 298 0.55 24.02 6.10
N GLU A 299 1.50 24.58 5.35
CA GLU A 299 2.03 24.03 4.12
C GLU A 299 2.70 22.67 4.35
N GLY A 300 3.35 22.48 5.52
CA GLY A 300 3.98 21.25 5.94
C GLY A 300 2.98 20.14 6.35
N VAL A 301 1.69 20.45 6.43
CA VAL A 301 0.59 19.50 6.51
C VAL A 301 -0.03 19.31 5.13
N ALA A 302 -0.35 20.40 4.44
CA ALA A 302 -1.10 20.42 3.20
C ALA A 302 -0.41 19.65 2.07
N GLY A 303 0.88 19.92 1.82
CA GLY A 303 1.65 19.26 0.77
C GLY A 303 1.84 17.75 1.01
N PRO A 304 2.37 17.34 2.16
CA PRO A 304 2.56 15.92 2.48
C PRO A 304 1.26 15.11 2.45
N GLU A 305 0.15 15.61 3.00
CA GLU A 305 -1.12 14.89 2.95
C GLU A 305 -1.66 14.71 1.54
N ALA A 306 -1.53 15.72 0.69
CA ALA A 306 -1.85 15.59 -0.72
C ALA A 306 -0.94 14.56 -1.41
N ALA A 307 0.36 14.57 -1.11
CA ALA A 307 1.30 13.60 -1.66
C ALA A 307 0.99 12.17 -1.20
N ASN A 308 0.59 11.98 0.07
CA ASN A 308 0.18 10.70 0.62
C ASN A 308 -0.97 10.08 -0.18
N ASN A 309 -2.07 10.82 -0.32
CA ASN A 309 -3.26 10.32 -1.02
C ASN A 309 -3.05 10.19 -2.54
N ALA A 310 -2.28 11.06 -3.15
CA ALA A 310 -1.90 10.93 -4.56
C ALA A 310 -1.02 9.69 -4.79
N SER A 311 -0.12 9.36 -3.86
CA SER A 311 0.70 8.15 -3.93
C SER A 311 -0.13 6.87 -3.89
N ALA A 312 -1.21 6.84 -3.11
CA ALA A 312 -2.12 5.69 -3.08
C ALA A 312 -2.75 5.41 -4.45
N ALA A 313 -3.22 6.46 -5.14
CA ALA A 313 -3.69 6.33 -6.52
C ALA A 313 -2.57 5.95 -7.48
N GLY A 314 -1.37 6.53 -7.31
CA GLY A 314 -0.17 6.21 -8.07
C GLY A 314 0.20 4.73 -8.00
N THR A 315 0.13 4.14 -6.80
CA THR A 315 0.40 2.72 -6.54
C THR A 315 -0.53 1.78 -7.34
N LEU A 316 -1.77 2.19 -7.60
CA LEU A 316 -2.70 1.40 -8.40
C LEU A 316 -2.34 1.36 -9.89
N VAL A 317 -1.53 2.31 -10.38
CA VAL A 317 -1.07 2.30 -11.78
C VAL A 317 -0.29 1.02 -12.08
N PRO A 318 0.89 0.75 -11.49
CA PRO A 318 1.64 -0.47 -11.77
C PRO A 318 0.89 -1.73 -11.29
N LEU A 319 0.11 -1.66 -10.21
CA LEU A 319 -0.67 -2.80 -9.75
C LEU A 319 -1.66 -3.27 -10.83
N LEU A 320 -2.49 -2.38 -11.35
CA LEU A 320 -3.53 -2.74 -12.32
C LEU A 320 -2.97 -3.03 -13.72
N THR A 321 -1.95 -2.27 -14.16
CA THR A 321 -1.43 -2.34 -15.53
C THR A 321 -0.36 -3.39 -15.74
N LEU A 322 0.44 -3.70 -14.71
CA LEU A 322 1.60 -4.58 -14.79
C LEU A 322 1.54 -5.74 -13.77
N GLY A 323 0.60 -5.72 -12.83
CA GLY A 323 0.54 -6.69 -11.73
C GLY A 323 1.65 -6.50 -10.70
N LEU A 324 2.22 -5.29 -10.60
CA LEU A 324 3.33 -4.98 -9.71
C LEU A 324 2.88 -4.15 -8.51
N PRO A 325 2.93 -4.68 -7.29
CA PRO A 325 2.65 -3.91 -6.08
C PRO A 325 3.85 -3.04 -5.71
N THR A 326 3.61 -1.77 -5.44
CA THR A 326 4.62 -0.79 -4.96
C THR A 326 4.44 -0.41 -3.50
N SER A 327 3.43 -0.96 -2.81
CA SER A 327 3.19 -0.80 -1.39
C SER A 327 2.74 -2.12 -0.75
N ALA A 328 2.82 -2.22 0.58
CA ALA A 328 2.35 -3.38 1.33
C ALA A 328 0.85 -3.63 1.08
N THR A 329 0.03 -2.59 1.11
CA THR A 329 -1.41 -2.69 0.83
C THR A 329 -1.68 -3.17 -0.60
N ALA A 330 -0.92 -2.67 -1.59
CA ALA A 330 -1.03 -3.12 -2.97
C ALA A 330 -0.63 -4.60 -3.12
N ALA A 331 0.35 -5.08 -2.35
CA ALA A 331 0.73 -6.50 -2.34
C ALA A 331 -0.42 -7.39 -1.84
N ILE A 332 -1.11 -6.96 -0.79
CA ILE A 332 -2.29 -7.69 -0.30
C ILE A 332 -3.48 -7.56 -1.26
N MET A 333 -3.67 -6.40 -1.89
CA MET A 333 -4.69 -6.26 -2.94
C MET A 333 -4.41 -7.19 -4.12
N LEU A 334 -3.14 -7.40 -4.49
CA LEU A 334 -2.76 -8.38 -5.52
C LEU A 334 -3.18 -9.80 -5.11
N ALA A 335 -3.00 -10.18 -3.83
CA ALA A 335 -3.53 -11.43 -3.30
C ALA A 335 -5.06 -11.51 -3.45
N GLY A 336 -5.76 -10.39 -3.20
CA GLY A 336 -7.21 -10.28 -3.42
C GLY A 336 -7.62 -10.52 -4.87
N PHE A 337 -6.89 -10.01 -5.85
CA PHE A 337 -7.15 -10.35 -7.26
C PHE A 337 -6.95 -11.83 -7.52
N GLN A 338 -5.87 -12.42 -7.03
CA GLN A 338 -5.56 -13.84 -7.23
C GLN A 338 -6.58 -14.77 -6.59
N GLN A 339 -7.13 -14.41 -5.43
CA GLN A 339 -8.21 -15.13 -4.76
C GLN A 339 -9.42 -15.37 -5.69
N TYR A 340 -9.67 -14.45 -6.62
CA TYR A 340 -10.72 -14.55 -7.63
C TYR A 340 -10.23 -15.10 -8.98
N GLY A 341 -9.01 -15.63 -9.05
CA GLY A 341 -8.40 -16.11 -10.29
C GLY A 341 -8.08 -14.99 -11.29
N LEU A 342 -8.07 -13.73 -10.83
CA LEU A 342 -7.77 -12.56 -11.64
C LEU A 342 -6.27 -12.24 -11.55
N GLN A 343 -5.64 -12.00 -12.69
CA GLN A 343 -4.25 -11.57 -12.75
C GLN A 343 -4.20 -10.10 -13.22
N PRO A 344 -3.88 -9.14 -12.34
CA PRO A 344 -3.65 -7.77 -12.77
C PRO A 344 -2.54 -7.70 -13.81
N GLY A 345 -2.71 -6.79 -14.76
CA GLY A 345 -1.82 -6.64 -15.89
C GLY A 345 -2.59 -6.24 -17.15
N PRO A 346 -1.91 -6.10 -18.29
CA PRO A 346 -2.53 -5.57 -19.51
C PRO A 346 -3.71 -6.42 -20.02
N LEU A 347 -3.66 -7.74 -19.82
CA LEU A 347 -4.75 -8.64 -20.21
C LEU A 347 -6.01 -8.43 -19.38
N LEU A 348 -5.92 -8.03 -18.11
CA LEU A 348 -7.08 -7.79 -17.26
C LEU A 348 -7.96 -6.65 -17.80
N PHE A 349 -7.34 -5.60 -18.39
CA PHE A 349 -8.07 -4.50 -19.03
C PHE A 349 -8.86 -4.94 -20.25
N GLN A 350 -8.45 -6.02 -20.92
CA GLN A 350 -9.14 -6.56 -22.07
C GLN A 350 -10.19 -7.61 -21.70
N SER A 351 -9.84 -8.52 -20.77
CA SER A 351 -10.72 -9.63 -20.38
C SER A 351 -11.84 -9.20 -19.42
N ASN A 352 -11.57 -8.24 -18.55
CA ASN A 352 -12.50 -7.77 -17.52
C ASN A 352 -12.56 -6.23 -17.45
N PRO A 353 -12.87 -5.52 -18.55
CA PRO A 353 -12.88 -4.06 -18.57
C PRO A 353 -13.87 -3.46 -17.57
N THR A 354 -15.04 -4.07 -17.45
CA THR A 354 -16.09 -3.61 -16.52
C THR A 354 -15.62 -3.61 -15.07
N LEU A 355 -14.88 -4.64 -14.64
CA LEU A 355 -14.32 -4.72 -13.29
C LEU A 355 -13.26 -3.64 -13.08
N VAL A 356 -12.31 -3.51 -14.01
CA VAL A 356 -11.21 -2.54 -13.88
C VAL A 356 -11.72 -1.10 -13.85
N TRP A 357 -12.60 -0.76 -14.79
CA TRP A 357 -13.16 0.58 -14.84
C TRP A 357 -14.13 0.86 -13.72
N GLY A 358 -14.88 -0.16 -13.25
CA GLY A 358 -15.69 -0.09 -12.04
C GLY A 358 -14.86 0.22 -10.80
N LEU A 359 -13.70 -0.46 -10.67
CA LEU A 359 -12.75 -0.20 -9.58
C LEU A 359 -12.18 1.22 -9.66
N ILE A 360 -11.70 1.67 -10.83
CA ILE A 360 -11.16 3.04 -10.99
C ILE A 360 -12.24 4.09 -10.70
N ALA A 361 -13.45 3.91 -11.20
CA ALA A 361 -14.55 4.83 -10.97
C ALA A 361 -14.99 4.85 -9.50
N SER A 362 -14.94 3.70 -8.81
CA SER A 362 -15.28 3.62 -7.38
C SER A 362 -14.37 4.45 -6.50
N LEU A 363 -13.11 4.70 -6.90
CA LEU A 363 -12.19 5.57 -6.18
C LEU A 363 -12.66 7.03 -6.14
N LEU A 364 -13.34 7.52 -7.19
CA LEU A 364 -13.94 8.85 -7.20
C LEU A 364 -15.07 8.94 -6.16
N ILE A 365 -15.90 7.89 -6.11
CA ILE A 365 -17.02 7.80 -5.15
C ILE A 365 -16.45 7.64 -3.73
N ALA A 366 -15.47 6.76 -3.54
CA ALA A 366 -14.79 6.57 -2.27
C ALA A 366 -14.18 7.88 -1.75
N ASN A 367 -13.53 8.65 -2.62
CA ASN A 367 -12.93 9.93 -2.25
C ASN A 367 -13.98 10.95 -1.80
N LEU A 368 -15.17 10.99 -2.46
CA LEU A 368 -16.30 11.81 -2.03
C LEU A 368 -16.84 11.35 -0.66
N MET A 369 -16.99 10.05 -0.46
CA MET A 369 -17.41 9.51 0.85
C MET A 369 -16.40 9.86 1.94
N LEU A 370 -15.10 9.80 1.64
CA LEU A 370 -14.04 10.05 2.61
C LEU A 370 -13.99 11.49 3.11
N ILE A 371 -14.20 12.49 2.24
CA ILE A 371 -14.26 13.88 2.72
C ILE A 371 -15.44 14.10 3.68
N VAL A 372 -16.58 13.45 3.41
CA VAL A 372 -17.77 13.50 4.29
C VAL A 372 -17.50 12.76 5.60
N LEU A 373 -16.83 11.61 5.58
CA LEU A 373 -16.51 10.85 6.78
C LEU A 373 -15.45 11.56 7.64
N ASN A 374 -14.41 12.12 7.03
CA ASN A 374 -13.25 12.62 7.78
C ASN A 374 -13.38 14.07 8.25
N LEU A 375 -14.17 14.92 7.60
CA LEU A 375 -14.29 16.32 8.02
C LEU A 375 -15.46 16.52 9.00
N PRO A 376 -16.75 16.30 8.62
CA PRO A 376 -17.85 16.52 9.55
C PRO A 376 -17.95 15.48 10.67
N LEU A 377 -17.49 14.23 10.45
CA LEU A 377 -17.58 13.14 11.41
C LEU A 377 -16.30 12.93 12.23
N ILE A 378 -15.38 13.88 12.23
CA ILE A 378 -14.10 13.79 12.95
C ILE A 378 -14.27 13.42 14.42
N GLY A 379 -15.34 13.92 15.08
CA GLY A 379 -15.63 13.61 16.47
C GLY A 379 -15.91 12.12 16.74
N LEU A 380 -16.38 11.37 15.74
CA LEU A 380 -16.57 9.92 15.82
C LEU A 380 -15.20 9.21 15.86
N TRP A 381 -14.31 9.61 14.97
CA TRP A 381 -12.97 9.02 14.86
C TRP A 381 -12.12 9.32 16.10
N VAL A 382 -12.23 10.52 16.66
CA VAL A 382 -11.56 10.86 17.91
C VAL A 382 -12.03 9.96 19.08
N LYS A 383 -13.30 9.60 19.15
CA LYS A 383 -13.82 8.63 20.13
C LYS A 383 -13.23 7.23 19.92
N LEU A 384 -12.95 6.83 18.68
CA LEU A 384 -12.35 5.53 18.37
C LEU A 384 -10.97 5.38 19.00
N LEU A 385 -10.21 6.47 19.13
CA LEU A 385 -8.90 6.50 19.80
C LEU A 385 -8.95 6.15 21.30
N THR A 386 -10.12 6.21 21.91
CA THR A 386 -10.30 5.85 23.33
C THR A 386 -10.51 4.35 23.57
N ILE A 387 -10.63 3.53 22.49
CA ILE A 387 -10.80 2.08 22.61
C ILE A 387 -9.50 1.46 23.16
N PRO A 388 -9.56 0.67 24.24
CA PRO A 388 -8.38 0.01 24.76
C PRO A 388 -7.77 -0.96 23.74
N LYS A 389 -6.47 -0.83 23.46
CA LYS A 389 -5.73 -1.65 22.47
C LYS A 389 -5.93 -3.17 22.64
N PRO A 390 -6.02 -3.76 23.87
CA PRO A 390 -6.25 -5.21 24.01
C PRO A 390 -7.53 -5.72 23.35
N TRP A 391 -8.61 -4.93 23.34
CA TRP A 391 -9.85 -5.33 22.65
C TRP A 391 -9.69 -5.37 21.14
N LEU A 392 -8.90 -4.43 20.58
CA LEU A 392 -8.58 -4.41 19.15
C LEU A 392 -7.76 -5.65 18.77
N TYR A 393 -6.74 -5.99 19.57
CA TYR A 393 -5.90 -7.16 19.32
C TYR A 393 -6.70 -8.47 19.41
N ALA A 394 -7.54 -8.59 20.43
CA ALA A 394 -8.43 -9.77 20.57
C ALA A 394 -9.38 -9.90 19.37
N GLY A 395 -9.97 -8.79 18.93
CA GLY A 395 -10.83 -8.75 17.74
C GLY A 395 -10.08 -9.18 16.48
N ILE A 396 -8.87 -8.66 16.22
CA ILE A 396 -8.07 -9.02 15.06
C ILE A 396 -7.76 -10.52 15.04
N LEU A 397 -7.30 -11.08 16.17
CA LEU A 397 -6.99 -12.50 16.26
C LEU A 397 -8.22 -13.37 16.04
N LEU A 398 -9.37 -12.98 16.62
CA LEU A 398 -10.64 -13.69 16.42
C LEU A 398 -11.07 -13.65 14.95
N PHE A 399 -11.09 -12.47 14.32
CA PHE A 399 -11.50 -12.34 12.93
C PHE A 399 -10.54 -13.02 11.96
N ALA A 400 -9.23 -12.98 12.21
CA ALA A 400 -8.24 -13.72 11.44
C ALA A 400 -8.51 -15.22 11.45
N THR A 401 -8.75 -15.79 12.65
CA THR A 401 -9.02 -17.21 12.82
C THR A 401 -10.35 -17.64 12.19
N LEU A 402 -11.43 -16.90 12.48
CA LEU A 402 -12.75 -17.17 11.93
C LEU A 402 -12.79 -16.96 10.40
N GLY A 403 -12.10 -15.95 9.90
CA GLY A 403 -12.00 -15.66 8.48
C GLY A 403 -11.32 -16.79 7.73
N THR A 404 -10.16 -17.27 8.20
CA THR A 404 -9.44 -18.40 7.60
C THR A 404 -10.28 -19.66 7.60
N LEU A 405 -10.94 -20.00 8.73
CA LEU A 405 -11.87 -21.14 8.80
C LEU A 405 -13.08 -21.00 7.87
N GLY A 406 -13.59 -19.79 7.69
CA GLY A 406 -14.73 -19.52 6.82
C GLY A 406 -14.41 -19.63 5.33
N ALA A 407 -13.18 -19.29 4.94
CA ALA A 407 -12.70 -19.41 3.57
C ALA A 407 -12.34 -20.86 3.23
N ASN A 408 -11.56 -21.50 4.08
CA ASN A 408 -11.12 -22.89 3.92
C ASN A 408 -11.20 -23.61 5.28
N PRO A 409 -12.22 -24.45 5.50
CA PRO A 409 -12.44 -25.14 6.78
C PRO A 409 -11.46 -26.31 6.96
N SER A 410 -10.17 -25.99 7.12
CA SER A 410 -9.09 -26.96 7.29
C SER A 410 -8.31 -26.70 8.58
N VAL A 411 -8.06 -27.75 9.36
CA VAL A 411 -7.18 -27.70 10.54
C VAL A 411 -5.73 -27.42 10.12
N PHE A 412 -5.34 -27.90 8.95
CA PHE A 412 -4.04 -27.63 8.37
C PHE A 412 -3.84 -26.13 8.13
N GLU A 413 -4.84 -25.44 7.53
CA GLU A 413 -4.81 -23.99 7.29
C GLU A 413 -4.71 -23.19 8.60
N LEU A 414 -5.38 -23.64 9.68
CA LEU A 414 -5.21 -23.02 10.99
C LEU A 414 -3.81 -23.23 11.56
N GLY A 415 -3.21 -24.39 11.33
CA GLY A 415 -1.82 -24.65 11.67
C GLY A 415 -0.87 -23.73 10.91
N MET A 416 -1.10 -23.56 9.62
CA MET A 416 -0.33 -22.64 8.75
C MET A 416 -0.52 -21.17 9.19
N LEU A 417 -1.75 -20.78 9.55
CA LEU A 417 -2.04 -19.45 10.08
C LEU A 417 -1.21 -19.15 11.35
N LEU A 418 -1.10 -20.11 12.26
CA LEU A 418 -0.29 -19.97 13.47
C LEU A 418 1.21 -19.93 13.14
N VAL A 419 1.70 -20.86 12.32
CA VAL A 419 3.12 -20.95 11.96
C VAL A 419 3.59 -19.67 11.27
N PHE A 420 2.85 -19.21 10.25
CA PHE A 420 3.21 -17.97 9.53
C PHE A 420 2.95 -16.71 10.36
N GLY A 421 1.98 -16.74 11.28
CA GLY A 421 1.78 -15.66 12.24
C GLY A 421 2.98 -15.50 13.18
N LEU A 422 3.49 -16.59 13.72
CA LEU A 422 4.72 -16.60 14.54
C LEU A 422 5.96 -16.24 13.72
N LEU A 423 6.05 -16.70 12.47
CA LEU A 423 7.12 -16.30 11.56
C LEU A 423 7.06 -14.79 11.30
N GLY A 424 5.89 -14.23 11.01
CA GLY A 424 5.69 -12.79 10.81
C GLY A 424 6.08 -11.98 12.04
N TYR A 425 5.68 -12.43 13.24
CA TYR A 425 6.13 -11.85 14.51
C TYR A 425 7.65 -11.87 14.65
N GLY A 426 8.30 -13.02 14.39
CA GLY A 426 9.75 -13.16 14.45
C GLY A 426 10.47 -12.25 13.45
N LEU A 427 10.00 -12.20 12.20
CA LEU A 427 10.55 -11.30 11.19
C LEU A 427 10.49 -9.84 11.63
N ARG A 428 9.35 -9.39 12.16
CA ARG A 428 9.19 -8.03 12.69
C ARG A 428 10.12 -7.77 13.89
N LEU A 429 10.25 -8.73 14.81
CA LEU A 429 11.11 -8.60 15.99
C LEU A 429 12.59 -8.35 15.61
N PHE A 430 13.05 -8.98 14.53
CA PHE A 430 14.41 -8.82 14.02
C PHE A 430 14.55 -7.75 12.92
N GLY A 431 13.52 -6.96 12.67
CA GLY A 431 13.53 -5.86 11.70
C GLY A 431 13.52 -6.32 10.24
N PHE A 432 12.98 -7.51 9.94
CA PHE A 432 12.76 -7.97 8.57
C PHE A 432 11.38 -7.49 8.08
N PRO A 433 11.28 -6.89 6.89
CA PRO A 433 10.01 -6.44 6.34
C PRO A 433 9.15 -7.61 5.86
N ILE A 434 7.85 -7.56 6.13
CA ILE A 434 6.90 -8.62 5.75
C ILE A 434 6.46 -8.53 4.29
N ALA A 435 6.30 -7.31 3.74
CA ALA A 435 5.79 -7.12 2.40
C ALA A 435 6.58 -7.88 1.30
N PRO A 436 7.93 -7.91 1.31
CA PRO A 436 8.69 -8.69 0.35
C PRO A 436 8.42 -10.20 0.41
N VAL A 437 8.06 -10.75 1.58
CA VAL A 437 7.68 -12.18 1.69
C VAL A 437 6.44 -12.46 0.85
N VAL A 438 5.39 -11.65 1.01
CA VAL A 438 4.13 -11.82 0.28
C VAL A 438 4.33 -11.57 -1.22
N VAL A 439 5.11 -10.56 -1.58
CA VAL A 439 5.45 -10.30 -2.99
C VAL A 439 6.22 -11.47 -3.61
N GLY A 440 7.20 -12.04 -2.89
CA GLY A 440 7.94 -13.22 -3.33
C GLY A 440 7.04 -14.45 -3.50
N LEU A 441 6.13 -14.69 -2.55
CA LEU A 441 5.13 -15.77 -2.61
C LEU A 441 4.24 -15.65 -3.86
N ILE A 442 3.73 -14.45 -4.14
CA ILE A 442 2.79 -14.19 -5.24
C ILE A 442 3.49 -14.18 -6.60
N LEU A 443 4.56 -13.40 -6.73
CA LEU A 443 5.23 -13.18 -8.02
C LEU A 443 6.28 -14.22 -8.34
N GLY A 444 6.75 -15.01 -7.35
CA GLY A 444 7.77 -16.03 -7.54
C GLY A 444 7.40 -17.07 -8.61
N PRO A 445 6.25 -17.76 -8.49
CA PRO A 445 5.78 -18.71 -9.50
C PRO A 445 5.61 -18.09 -10.87
N MET A 446 5.14 -16.84 -10.94
CA MET A 446 4.99 -16.10 -12.19
C MET A 446 6.36 -15.80 -12.83
N ALA A 447 7.33 -15.35 -12.03
CA ALA A 447 8.68 -15.09 -12.51
C ALA A 447 9.37 -16.36 -13.04
N GLU A 448 9.25 -17.48 -12.30
CA GLU A 448 9.74 -18.78 -12.75
C GLU A 448 9.09 -19.18 -14.09
N GLN A 449 7.78 -19.07 -14.20
CA GLN A 449 7.05 -19.40 -15.43
C GLN A 449 7.52 -18.56 -16.62
N GLN A 450 7.67 -17.25 -16.44
CA GLN A 450 8.13 -16.35 -17.50
C GLN A 450 9.58 -16.62 -17.90
N LEU A 451 10.47 -16.89 -16.92
CA LEU A 451 11.84 -17.28 -17.20
C LEU A 451 11.91 -18.57 -18.03
N ARG A 452 11.18 -19.60 -17.61
CA ARG A 452 11.14 -20.89 -18.32
C ARG A 452 10.58 -20.74 -19.73
N ARG A 453 9.52 -19.93 -19.92
CA ARG A 453 8.98 -19.63 -21.26
C ARG A 453 10.01 -18.89 -22.13
N ALA A 454 10.69 -17.89 -21.59
CA ALA A 454 11.73 -17.16 -22.31
C ALA A 454 12.86 -18.08 -22.78
N LEU A 455 13.33 -18.96 -21.89
CA LEU A 455 14.39 -19.95 -22.19
C LEU A 455 13.90 -21.02 -23.17
N ALA A 456 12.65 -21.47 -23.08
CA ALA A 456 12.10 -22.43 -24.04
C ALA A 456 12.03 -21.83 -25.46
N ILE A 457 11.63 -20.58 -25.59
CA ILE A 457 11.58 -19.86 -26.88
C ILE A 457 12.98 -19.67 -27.47
N SER A 458 13.98 -19.39 -26.61
CA SER A 458 15.37 -19.17 -27.01
C SER A 458 16.19 -20.47 -27.10
N GLN A 459 15.56 -21.64 -26.96
CA GLN A 459 16.24 -22.95 -26.98
C GLN A 459 17.37 -23.07 -25.92
N GLY A 460 17.17 -22.46 -24.76
CA GLY A 460 18.11 -22.48 -23.65
C GLY A 460 19.15 -21.33 -23.64
N ASP A 461 19.08 -20.43 -24.62
CA ASP A 461 19.99 -19.27 -24.64
C ASP A 461 19.59 -18.22 -23.60
N VAL A 462 20.35 -18.12 -22.52
CA VAL A 462 20.13 -17.14 -21.43
C VAL A 462 20.42 -15.70 -21.89
N THR A 463 21.18 -15.49 -22.96
CA THR A 463 21.52 -14.15 -23.45
C THR A 463 20.27 -13.42 -23.98
N VAL A 464 19.18 -14.15 -24.26
CA VAL A 464 17.89 -13.60 -24.66
C VAL A 464 17.37 -12.55 -23.68
N LEU A 465 17.71 -12.66 -22.42
CA LEU A 465 17.31 -11.70 -21.37
C LEU A 465 17.98 -10.33 -21.57
N LEU A 466 19.12 -10.27 -22.27
CA LEU A 466 19.89 -9.04 -22.52
C LEU A 466 19.77 -8.53 -23.98
N THR A 467 19.24 -9.34 -24.89
CA THR A 467 19.11 -8.97 -26.31
C THR A 467 17.95 -8.04 -26.62
N SER A 468 16.91 -8.03 -25.75
CA SER A 468 15.82 -7.06 -25.88
C SER A 468 16.19 -5.74 -25.20
N PRO A 469 16.00 -4.59 -25.87
CA PRO A 469 16.26 -3.28 -25.26
C PRO A 469 15.45 -3.05 -23.97
N ILE A 470 14.18 -3.50 -23.94
CA ILE A 470 13.30 -3.36 -22.77
C ILE A 470 13.81 -4.23 -21.62
N SER A 471 14.06 -5.53 -21.86
CA SER A 471 14.55 -6.45 -20.85
C SER A 471 15.92 -6.02 -20.31
N ALA A 472 16.86 -5.66 -21.18
CA ALA A 472 18.18 -5.18 -20.78
C ALA A 472 18.09 -3.90 -19.93
N THR A 473 17.22 -2.95 -20.30
CA THR A 473 17.00 -1.73 -19.52
C THR A 473 16.43 -2.05 -18.14
N LEU A 474 15.41 -2.89 -18.03
CA LEU A 474 14.81 -3.29 -16.76
C LEU A 474 15.81 -4.00 -15.84
N LEU A 475 16.61 -4.94 -16.38
CA LEU A 475 17.64 -5.65 -15.61
C LEU A 475 18.77 -4.70 -15.18
N THR A 476 19.15 -3.75 -16.05
CA THR A 476 20.14 -2.73 -15.68
C THR A 476 19.63 -1.84 -14.57
N LEU A 477 18.37 -1.39 -14.63
CA LEU A 477 17.74 -0.63 -13.55
C LEU A 477 17.67 -1.43 -12.25
N ALA A 478 17.35 -2.74 -12.32
CA ALA A 478 17.37 -3.62 -11.16
C ALA A 478 18.78 -3.73 -10.55
N ALA A 479 19.80 -3.92 -11.38
CA ALA A 479 21.19 -3.97 -10.93
C ALA A 479 21.64 -2.64 -10.28
N LEU A 480 21.28 -1.50 -10.88
CA LEU A 480 21.58 -0.18 -10.32
C LEU A 480 20.84 0.03 -9.00
N ALA A 481 19.57 -0.32 -8.90
CA ALA A 481 18.79 -0.21 -7.66
C ALA A 481 19.38 -1.05 -6.51
N LEU A 482 20.04 -2.17 -6.82
CA LEU A 482 20.72 -2.99 -5.83
C LEU A 482 22.14 -2.46 -5.49
N ILE A 483 22.93 -2.10 -6.50
CA ILE A 483 24.36 -1.80 -6.35
C ILE A 483 24.60 -0.38 -5.81
N VAL A 484 23.83 0.62 -6.30
CA VAL A 484 24.06 2.03 -5.94
C VAL A 484 23.91 2.27 -4.43
N PRO A 485 22.88 1.79 -3.72
CA PRO A 485 22.78 1.96 -2.28
C PRO A 485 23.94 1.28 -1.53
N LEU A 486 24.40 0.13 -1.99
CA LEU A 486 25.54 -0.60 -1.38
C LEU A 486 26.84 0.20 -1.52
N ILE A 487 27.10 0.78 -2.70
CA ILE A 487 28.29 1.62 -2.93
C ILE A 487 28.23 2.90 -2.09
N LEU A 488 27.08 3.56 -2.02
CA LEU A 488 26.91 4.79 -1.24
C LEU A 488 27.12 4.54 0.26
N ARG A 489 26.63 3.42 0.79
CA ARG A 489 26.86 3.00 2.17
C ARG A 489 28.34 2.67 2.42
N ALA A 490 29.00 1.95 1.51
CA ALA A 490 30.42 1.61 1.62
C ALA A 490 31.34 2.85 1.58
N ARG A 491 30.94 3.91 0.88
CA ARG A 491 31.68 5.18 0.80
C ARG A 491 31.41 6.15 1.96
N GLY A 492 30.70 5.73 3.00
CA GLY A 492 30.39 6.56 4.18
C GLY A 492 29.42 7.73 3.92
N ARG A 493 28.96 7.93 2.70
CA ARG A 493 27.99 8.99 2.33
C ARG A 493 26.56 8.65 2.72
N GLY A 494 26.28 7.44 3.18
CA GLY A 494 24.98 7.05 3.73
C GLY A 494 24.65 7.71 5.08
N ARG A 495 25.62 8.30 5.76
CA ARG A 495 25.39 9.06 7.01
C ARG A 495 24.68 10.41 6.78
N VAL A 496 24.93 11.06 5.66
CA VAL A 496 24.34 12.40 5.39
C VAL A 496 22.82 12.34 5.22
N LEU A 497 22.28 11.25 4.66
CA LEU A 497 20.82 11.07 4.57
C LEU A 497 20.19 10.64 5.92
N ALA A 498 20.94 9.96 6.77
CA ALA A 498 20.50 9.61 8.11
C ALA A 498 20.62 10.79 9.10
N GLU A 499 21.64 11.67 8.95
CA GLU A 499 21.80 12.87 9.76
C GLU A 499 20.72 13.92 9.45
N VAL A 500 20.30 14.08 8.18
CA VAL A 500 19.16 14.96 7.83
C VAL A 500 17.84 14.42 8.42
N ALA A 501 17.74 13.13 8.70
CA ALA A 501 16.60 12.54 9.40
C ALA A 501 16.73 12.58 10.94
N SER A 502 17.96 12.72 11.50
CA SER A 502 18.22 12.75 12.93
C SER A 502 18.41 14.15 13.51
N ASP A 503 18.68 15.17 12.70
CA ASP A 503 18.72 16.58 13.15
C ASP A 503 17.32 17.22 13.31
N GLY A 504 16.28 16.38 13.38
CA GLY A 504 14.89 16.75 13.64
C GLY A 504 14.39 16.38 15.04
N ASP A 505 15.28 15.90 15.94
CA ASP A 505 14.95 15.62 17.35
C ASP A 505 15.14 16.85 18.24
#